data_88fa4ba4f9cbe899f57d7e2b0ae07e71
#
_entry.id   88fa4ba4f9cbe899f57d7e2b0ae07e71
#
_cell.length_a   1.000
_cell.length_b   1.000
_cell.length_c   1.000
_cell.angle_alpha   90.00
_cell.angle_beta   90.00
_cell.angle_gamma   90.00
#
_symmetry.space_group_name_H-M   'P 1'
#
loop_
_entity.id
_entity.type
_entity.pdbx_description
1 polymer ?
#
loop_
_entity_poly.entity_id
_entity_poly.type
_entity_poly.pdbx_seq_one_letter_code
_entity_poly.pdbx_strand_id
1 'polypeptide(L)'
;KKRRGFRATLNKFDDLNINFEIIEPPFTQDFFDELKFVSDKWLDGRSEMHFSVGQFTQTYLSKAPIGVMRDHSGKMIAFCSLMPTYSNNAISVDLIRWLPELDLPLMDGLYLHMLLWSKEKGYKAFNMGMATLSNVGQLHYSYLRERMAGRVFEHFNGLYRFQGLRRYKEKYSPNWEPRFLVYQKHYSLWESMLKVMRVIRHK
;
A
#
# COMPACT_ATOMS: atom_id res chain seq x y z
N LYS A 1 10.21 -22.21 4.55
CA LYS A 1 9.81 -21.44 5.77
C LYS A 1 8.76 -20.36 5.46
N LYS A 2 8.95 -19.49 4.44
CA LYS A 2 8.01 -18.39 4.12
C LYS A 2 6.56 -18.85 3.88
N ARG A 3 6.35 -19.90 3.09
CA ARG A 3 5.00 -20.45 2.81
C ARG A 3 4.28 -20.98 4.06
N ARG A 4 5.02 -21.46 5.06
CA ARG A 4 4.41 -21.93 6.33
C ARG A 4 3.82 -20.76 7.13
N GLY A 5 4.50 -19.61 7.17
CA GLY A 5 3.99 -18.41 7.84
C GLY A 5 2.70 -17.89 7.18
N PHE A 6 2.63 -17.86 5.84
CA PHE A 6 1.43 -17.43 5.14
C PHE A 6 0.22 -18.33 5.39
N ARG A 7 0.43 -19.66 5.39
CA ARG A 7 -0.64 -20.60 5.75
C ARG A 7 -1.10 -20.41 7.20
N ALA A 8 -0.16 -20.21 8.12
CA ALA A 8 -0.52 -19.96 9.52
C ALA A 8 -1.35 -18.67 9.69
N THR A 9 -1.04 -17.61 8.90
CA THR A 9 -1.84 -16.39 8.88
C THR A 9 -3.26 -16.65 8.36
N LEU A 10 -3.40 -17.34 7.24
CA LEU A 10 -4.72 -17.67 6.67
C LEU A 10 -5.53 -18.53 7.64
N ASN A 11 -4.96 -19.62 8.17
CA ASN A 11 -5.62 -20.50 9.13
C ASN A 11 -6.08 -19.71 10.38
N LYS A 12 -5.26 -18.76 10.87
CA LYS A 12 -5.65 -17.91 12.00
C LYS A 12 -6.90 -17.08 11.70
N PHE A 13 -7.06 -16.58 10.48
CA PHE A 13 -8.25 -15.84 10.08
C PHE A 13 -9.45 -16.75 9.91
N ASP A 14 -9.26 -17.94 9.34
CA ASP A 14 -10.32 -18.96 9.24
C ASP A 14 -10.81 -19.38 10.64
N ASP A 15 -9.89 -19.66 11.58
CA ASP A 15 -10.20 -20.05 12.97
C ASP A 15 -10.97 -18.94 13.73
N LEU A 16 -10.70 -17.67 13.39
CA LEU A 16 -11.39 -16.51 13.96
C LEU A 16 -12.67 -16.12 13.22
N ASN A 17 -13.05 -16.87 12.18
CA ASN A 17 -14.16 -16.55 11.30
C ASN A 17 -14.07 -15.13 10.73
N ILE A 18 -12.86 -14.72 10.34
CA ILE A 18 -12.62 -13.44 9.63
C ILE A 18 -12.75 -13.70 8.14
N ASN A 19 -13.74 -13.07 7.53
CA ASN A 19 -14.04 -13.22 6.11
C ASN A 19 -13.39 -12.10 5.28
N PHE A 20 -12.97 -12.44 4.08
CA PHE A 20 -12.52 -11.47 3.06
C PHE A 20 -13.45 -11.51 1.85
N GLU A 21 -13.87 -10.36 1.40
CA GLU A 21 -14.71 -10.20 0.21
C GLU A 21 -14.27 -9.00 -0.63
N ILE A 22 -14.59 -9.04 -1.92
CA ILE A 22 -14.42 -7.89 -2.82
C ILE A 22 -15.80 -7.34 -3.14
N ILE A 23 -15.98 -6.05 -2.87
CA ILE A 23 -17.22 -5.33 -3.12
C ILE A 23 -17.01 -4.41 -4.31
N GLU A 24 -17.89 -4.52 -5.30
CA GLU A 24 -17.89 -3.71 -6.52
C GLU A 24 -18.77 -2.47 -6.33
N PRO A 25 -18.42 -1.32 -6.96
CA PRO A 25 -19.31 -0.17 -6.97
C PRO A 25 -20.60 -0.46 -7.76
N PRO A 26 -21.73 0.26 -7.49
CA PRO A 26 -21.85 1.40 -6.60
C PRO A 26 -21.96 1.02 -5.12
N PHE A 27 -21.40 1.85 -4.25
CA PHE A 27 -21.42 1.63 -2.81
C PHE A 27 -22.50 2.45 -2.13
N THR A 28 -23.05 1.92 -1.02
CA THR A 28 -24.02 2.63 -0.16
C THR A 28 -23.32 3.64 0.76
N GLN A 29 -24.08 4.59 1.32
CA GLN A 29 -23.55 5.52 2.30
C GLN A 29 -23.07 4.79 3.56
N ASP A 30 -23.82 3.81 4.05
CA ASP A 30 -23.43 3.00 5.22
C ASP A 30 -22.08 2.31 5.03
N PHE A 31 -21.83 1.81 3.81
CA PHE A 31 -20.54 1.21 3.48
C PHE A 31 -19.39 2.24 3.52
N PHE A 32 -19.62 3.46 3.02
CA PHE A 32 -18.63 4.53 3.13
C PHE A 32 -18.39 4.96 4.58
N ASP A 33 -19.40 4.92 5.42
CA ASP A 33 -19.26 5.25 6.84
C ASP A 33 -18.44 4.19 7.57
N GLU A 34 -18.60 2.89 7.24
CA GLU A 34 -17.73 1.81 7.74
C GLU A 34 -16.28 2.01 7.30
N LEU A 35 -16.04 2.30 6.02
CA LEU A 35 -14.70 2.57 5.48
C LEU A 35 -14.06 3.77 6.19
N LYS A 36 -14.85 4.83 6.40
CA LYS A 36 -14.40 6.05 7.09
C LYS A 36 -14.01 5.75 8.52
N PHE A 37 -14.80 4.97 9.24
CA PHE A 37 -14.50 4.57 10.60
C PHE A 37 -13.13 3.87 10.69
N VAL A 38 -12.89 2.86 9.85
CA VAL A 38 -11.61 2.14 9.81
C VAL A 38 -10.46 3.07 9.44
N SER A 39 -10.69 3.96 8.46
CA SER A 39 -9.69 4.92 8.00
C SER A 39 -9.29 5.92 9.08
N ASP A 40 -10.26 6.50 9.78
CA ASP A 40 -10.02 7.47 10.85
C ASP A 40 -9.25 6.84 12.01
N LYS A 41 -9.60 5.60 12.40
CA LYS A 41 -8.88 4.82 13.41
C LYS A 41 -7.44 4.53 13.00
N TRP A 42 -7.23 4.17 11.74
CA TRP A 42 -5.89 3.90 11.22
C TRP A 42 -5.02 5.17 11.17
N LEU A 43 -5.61 6.31 10.82
CA LEU A 43 -4.92 7.61 10.76
C LEU A 43 -4.54 8.10 12.16
N ASP A 44 -5.35 7.84 13.17
CA ASP A 44 -5.10 8.23 14.57
C ASP A 44 -4.71 9.72 14.67
N GLY A 45 -5.49 10.60 14.05
CA GLY A 45 -5.27 12.05 14.00
C GLY A 45 -4.14 12.53 13.08
N ARG A 46 -3.44 11.61 12.41
CA ARG A 46 -2.42 11.98 11.41
C ARG A 46 -3.08 12.45 10.12
N SER A 47 -2.46 13.43 9.48
CA SER A 47 -2.90 13.86 8.15
C SER A 47 -2.61 12.79 7.10
N GLU A 48 -3.54 12.61 6.19
CA GLU A 48 -3.35 11.74 5.03
C GLU A 48 -2.29 12.33 4.10
N MET A 49 -1.38 11.47 3.64
CA MET A 49 -0.37 11.88 2.64
C MET A 49 -0.91 11.53 1.26
N HIS A 50 -1.13 12.57 0.45
CA HIS A 50 -1.59 12.45 -0.94
C HIS A 50 -0.39 12.33 -1.89
N PHE A 51 -0.62 12.27 -3.18
CA PHE A 51 0.32 12.31 -4.29
C PHE A 51 0.73 10.95 -4.88
N SER A 52 1.26 10.02 -4.11
CA SER A 52 1.68 8.70 -4.62
C SER A 52 0.74 7.57 -4.21
N VAL A 53 -0.18 7.89 -3.31
CA VAL A 53 -1.24 7.02 -2.79
C VAL A 53 -2.55 7.76 -3.01
N GLY A 54 -3.63 7.02 -3.27
CA GLY A 54 -4.96 7.59 -3.38
C GLY A 54 -5.39 8.33 -2.11
N GLN A 55 -6.45 9.07 -2.23
CA GLN A 55 -7.04 9.79 -1.11
C GLN A 55 -8.37 9.16 -0.69
N PHE A 56 -8.67 9.26 0.59
CA PHE A 56 -9.95 8.78 1.11
C PHE A 56 -11.06 9.79 0.78
N THR A 57 -11.64 9.67 -0.42
CA THR A 57 -12.86 10.40 -0.82
C THR A 57 -13.83 9.45 -1.49
N GLN A 58 -15.12 9.68 -1.31
CA GLN A 58 -16.17 8.86 -1.94
C GLN A 58 -16.00 8.82 -3.46
N THR A 59 -15.77 9.97 -4.09
CA THR A 59 -15.56 10.07 -5.54
C THR A 59 -14.38 9.25 -6.04
N TYR A 60 -13.31 9.16 -5.25
CA TYR A 60 -12.14 8.36 -5.61
C TYR A 60 -12.39 6.86 -5.42
N LEU A 61 -12.88 6.49 -4.24
CA LEU A 61 -13.13 5.09 -3.88
C LEU A 61 -14.21 4.43 -4.74
N SER A 62 -15.22 5.20 -5.20
CA SER A 62 -16.29 4.67 -6.05
C SER A 62 -15.85 4.25 -7.46
N LYS A 63 -14.58 4.44 -7.81
CA LYS A 63 -14.08 4.14 -9.17
C LYS A 63 -13.55 2.73 -9.34
N ALA A 64 -13.37 1.98 -8.25
CA ALA A 64 -12.72 0.68 -8.28
C ALA A 64 -13.23 -0.22 -7.15
N PRO A 65 -13.05 -1.54 -7.28
CA PRO A 65 -13.44 -2.49 -6.24
C PRO A 65 -12.70 -2.25 -4.92
N ILE A 66 -13.33 -2.62 -3.83
CA ILE A 66 -12.76 -2.55 -2.48
C ILE A 66 -12.75 -3.94 -1.86
N GLY A 67 -11.58 -4.40 -1.44
CA GLY A 67 -11.43 -5.59 -0.62
C GLY A 67 -11.64 -5.25 0.84
N VAL A 68 -12.49 -5.99 1.52
CA VAL A 68 -12.79 -5.80 2.94
C VAL A 68 -12.56 -7.06 3.74
N MET A 69 -12.13 -6.91 4.98
CA MET A 69 -12.11 -7.98 5.97
C MET A 69 -13.13 -7.66 7.05
N ARG A 70 -13.98 -8.64 7.35
CA ARG A 70 -14.99 -8.56 8.40
C ARG A 70 -14.75 -9.63 9.46
N ASP A 71 -14.94 -9.27 10.72
CA ASP A 71 -14.90 -10.23 11.81
C ASP A 71 -16.17 -11.10 11.87
N HIS A 72 -16.22 -12.03 12.82
CA HIS A 72 -17.34 -12.95 13.03
C HIS A 72 -18.68 -12.24 13.31
N SER A 73 -18.66 -10.98 13.74
CA SER A 73 -19.88 -10.18 13.97
C SER A 73 -20.33 -9.42 12.71
N GLY A 74 -19.57 -9.50 11.63
CA GLY A 74 -19.78 -8.76 10.38
C GLY A 74 -19.19 -7.35 10.40
N LYS A 75 -18.51 -6.93 11.46
CA LYS A 75 -17.87 -5.62 11.55
C LYS A 75 -16.66 -5.55 10.64
N MET A 76 -16.54 -4.47 9.86
CA MET A 76 -15.35 -4.20 9.05
C MET A 76 -14.13 -3.89 9.94
N ILE A 77 -13.06 -4.66 9.79
CA ILE A 77 -11.82 -4.54 10.56
C ILE A 77 -10.63 -4.09 9.71
N ALA A 78 -10.70 -4.27 8.41
CA ALA A 78 -9.69 -3.80 7.46
C ALA A 78 -10.27 -3.67 6.07
N PHE A 79 -9.67 -2.80 5.24
CA PHE A 79 -10.01 -2.69 3.84
C PHE A 79 -8.81 -2.31 2.97
N CYS A 80 -8.93 -2.52 1.67
CA CYS A 80 -8.02 -2.03 0.66
C CYS A 80 -8.78 -1.61 -0.60
N SER A 81 -8.37 -0.52 -1.24
CA SER A 81 -8.87 -0.18 -2.57
C SER A 81 -8.01 -0.84 -3.64
N LEU A 82 -8.65 -1.34 -4.68
CA LEU A 82 -8.00 -2.02 -5.79
C LEU A 82 -8.00 -1.13 -7.03
N MET A 83 -6.95 -1.21 -7.83
CA MET A 83 -6.81 -0.44 -9.06
C MET A 83 -6.46 -1.38 -10.22
N PRO A 84 -7.44 -1.78 -11.03
CA PRO A 84 -7.18 -2.62 -12.19
C PRO A 84 -6.41 -1.85 -13.26
N THR A 85 -5.43 -2.52 -13.86
CA THR A 85 -4.68 -2.00 -15.00
C THR A 85 -5.12 -2.74 -16.26
N TYR A 86 -6.07 -2.19 -16.97
CA TYR A 86 -6.74 -2.85 -18.09
C TYR A 86 -5.81 -3.24 -19.24
N SER A 87 -4.78 -2.44 -19.51
CA SER A 87 -3.83 -2.70 -20.61
C SER A 87 -2.96 -3.94 -20.37
N ASN A 88 -2.62 -4.26 -19.14
CA ASN A 88 -1.64 -5.30 -18.80
C ASN A 88 -2.27 -6.52 -18.09
N ASN A 89 -3.58 -6.54 -17.96
CA ASN A 89 -4.29 -7.52 -17.13
C ASN A 89 -3.63 -7.68 -15.75
N ALA A 90 -3.32 -6.55 -15.13
CA ALA A 90 -2.73 -6.48 -13.81
C ALA A 90 -3.65 -5.73 -12.85
N ILE A 91 -3.50 -6.00 -11.56
CA ILE A 91 -4.19 -5.27 -10.52
C ILE A 91 -3.19 -4.75 -9.50
N SER A 92 -3.46 -3.59 -8.95
CA SER A 92 -2.66 -3.03 -7.86
C SER A 92 -3.54 -2.71 -6.67
N VAL A 93 -2.92 -2.66 -5.51
CA VAL A 93 -3.51 -2.11 -4.30
C VAL A 93 -3.07 -0.66 -4.15
N ASP A 94 -3.97 0.17 -3.63
CA ASP A 94 -3.68 1.57 -3.38
C ASP A 94 -3.81 1.90 -1.89
N LEU A 95 -5.00 2.18 -1.38
CA LEU A 95 -5.20 2.38 0.05
C LEU A 95 -5.29 1.04 0.78
N ILE A 96 -4.58 0.92 1.89
CA ILE A 96 -4.71 -0.20 2.82
C ILE A 96 -4.89 0.39 4.22
N ARG A 97 -5.98 0.05 4.88
CA ARG A 97 -6.34 0.53 6.22
C ARG A 97 -6.86 -0.63 7.08
N TRP A 98 -6.58 -0.59 8.36
CA TRP A 98 -7.04 -1.59 9.33
C TRP A 98 -7.20 -0.97 10.70
N LEU A 99 -7.92 -1.65 11.59
CA LEU A 99 -8.06 -1.26 12.98
C LEU A 99 -6.77 -1.60 13.75
N PRO A 100 -5.98 -0.60 14.18
CA PRO A 100 -4.68 -0.84 14.80
C PRO A 100 -4.77 -1.45 16.20
N GLU A 101 -5.92 -1.31 16.86
CA GLU A 101 -6.18 -1.88 18.17
C GLU A 101 -6.30 -3.40 18.19
N LEU A 102 -6.49 -4.04 17.03
CA LEU A 102 -6.55 -5.49 16.91
C LEU A 102 -5.13 -6.07 16.78
N ASP A 103 -4.75 -6.96 17.71
CA ASP A 103 -3.47 -7.69 17.64
C ASP A 103 -3.54 -8.84 16.63
N LEU A 104 -3.80 -8.47 15.38
CA LEU A 104 -3.91 -9.38 14.24
C LEU A 104 -3.03 -8.91 13.10
N PRO A 105 -2.46 -9.84 12.31
CA PRO A 105 -1.66 -9.49 11.12
C PRO A 105 -2.55 -9.08 9.93
N LEU A 106 -3.44 -8.07 10.12
CA LEU A 106 -4.46 -7.68 9.15
C LEU A 106 -3.88 -7.25 7.81
N MET A 107 -2.76 -6.56 7.82
CA MET A 107 -2.07 -6.18 6.58
C MET A 107 -1.59 -7.42 5.80
N ASP A 108 -1.03 -8.42 6.49
CA ASP A 108 -0.63 -9.69 5.86
C ASP A 108 -1.87 -10.45 5.34
N GLY A 109 -2.96 -10.45 6.10
CA GLY A 109 -4.24 -11.03 5.71
C GLY A 109 -4.78 -10.41 4.42
N LEU A 110 -4.89 -9.08 4.37
CA LEU A 110 -5.33 -8.37 3.16
C LEU A 110 -4.47 -8.74 1.94
N TYR A 111 -3.13 -8.67 2.06
CA TYR A 111 -2.26 -9.03 0.93
C TYR A 111 -2.41 -10.48 0.49
N LEU A 112 -2.53 -11.44 1.42
CA LEU A 112 -2.68 -12.85 1.08
C LEU A 112 -4.01 -13.10 0.36
N HIS A 113 -5.11 -12.58 0.88
CA HIS A 113 -6.42 -12.73 0.25
C HIS A 113 -6.49 -12.03 -1.12
N MET A 114 -5.94 -10.82 -1.25
CA MET A 114 -5.86 -10.13 -2.54
C MET A 114 -5.05 -10.91 -3.58
N LEU A 115 -3.91 -11.50 -3.18
CA LEU A 115 -3.08 -12.32 -4.07
C LEU A 115 -3.80 -13.58 -4.52
N LEU A 116 -4.51 -14.25 -3.61
CA LEU A 116 -5.31 -15.44 -3.93
C LEU A 116 -6.47 -15.08 -4.85
N TRP A 117 -7.23 -14.05 -4.53
CA TRP A 117 -8.33 -13.55 -5.35
C TRP A 117 -7.86 -13.11 -6.74
N SER A 118 -6.77 -12.35 -6.83
CA SER A 118 -6.26 -11.89 -8.13
C SER A 118 -5.82 -13.06 -9.02
N LYS A 119 -5.23 -14.09 -8.43
CA LYS A 119 -4.88 -15.34 -9.13
C LYS A 119 -6.14 -16.06 -9.63
N GLU A 120 -7.17 -16.19 -8.79
CA GLU A 120 -8.45 -16.82 -9.13
C GLU A 120 -9.16 -16.07 -10.28
N LYS A 121 -9.11 -14.74 -10.26
CA LYS A 121 -9.66 -13.89 -11.33
C LYS A 121 -8.83 -13.88 -12.61
N GLY A 122 -7.68 -14.57 -12.63
CA GLY A 122 -6.83 -14.70 -13.82
C GLY A 122 -5.99 -13.46 -14.13
N TYR A 123 -5.77 -12.57 -13.16
CA TYR A 123 -4.81 -11.47 -13.34
C TYR A 123 -3.39 -12.01 -13.53
N LYS A 124 -2.67 -11.47 -14.52
CA LYS A 124 -1.29 -11.86 -14.83
C LYS A 124 -0.29 -11.37 -13.81
N ALA A 125 -0.57 -10.23 -13.18
CA ALA A 125 0.30 -9.61 -12.20
C ALA A 125 -0.50 -8.90 -11.09
N PHE A 126 0.03 -8.96 -9.88
CA PHE A 126 -0.39 -8.15 -8.75
C PHE A 126 0.71 -7.16 -8.40
N ASN A 127 0.44 -5.86 -8.56
CA ASN A 127 1.41 -4.82 -8.25
C ASN A 127 1.26 -4.41 -6.78
N MET A 128 2.27 -4.69 -6.00
CA MET A 128 2.32 -4.35 -4.57
C MET A 128 2.68 -2.89 -4.29
N GLY A 129 2.79 -2.08 -5.33
CA GLY A 129 3.21 -0.69 -5.21
C GLY A 129 4.73 -0.52 -5.05
N MET A 130 5.16 0.72 -4.98
CA MET A 130 6.57 1.12 -5.01
C MET A 130 7.23 1.01 -3.63
N ALA A 131 8.53 0.68 -3.61
CA ALA A 131 9.40 0.85 -2.45
C ALA A 131 10.35 2.02 -2.74
N THR A 132 9.90 3.23 -2.43
CA THR A 132 10.57 4.48 -2.76
C THR A 132 11.98 4.53 -2.20
N LEU A 133 12.94 5.07 -2.98
CA LEU A 133 14.35 5.24 -2.65
C LEU A 133 15.11 3.93 -2.35
N SER A 134 14.50 2.76 -2.48
CA SER A 134 15.23 1.50 -2.30
C SER A 134 16.22 1.29 -3.45
N ASN A 135 17.43 0.82 -3.14
CA ASN A 135 18.54 0.61 -4.08
C ASN A 135 19.11 1.88 -4.76
N VAL A 136 18.80 3.08 -4.25
CA VAL A 136 19.39 4.30 -4.79
C VAL A 136 20.80 4.46 -4.26
N GLY A 137 21.75 4.77 -5.16
CA GLY A 137 23.14 5.06 -4.81
C GLY A 137 23.99 3.85 -4.39
N GLN A 138 23.51 2.62 -4.59
CA GLN A 138 24.22 1.40 -4.22
C GLN A 138 25.19 0.89 -5.30
N LEU A 139 25.09 1.40 -6.53
CA LEU A 139 25.96 0.99 -7.61
C LEU A 139 27.31 1.71 -7.54
N HIS A 140 28.38 1.02 -7.95
CA HIS A 140 29.74 1.58 -7.93
C HIS A 140 29.87 2.90 -8.72
N TYR A 141 29.11 3.04 -9.81
CA TYR A 141 29.07 4.20 -10.70
C TYR A 141 27.96 5.20 -10.36
N SER A 142 27.27 5.02 -9.23
CA SER A 142 26.23 5.97 -8.81
C SER A 142 26.80 7.38 -8.59
N TYR A 143 26.08 8.39 -9.06
CA TYR A 143 26.42 9.78 -8.82
C TYR A 143 26.41 10.11 -7.30
N LEU A 144 27.22 11.10 -6.91
CA LEU A 144 27.30 11.53 -5.51
C LEU A 144 25.91 11.87 -4.91
N ARG A 145 25.03 12.48 -5.72
CA ARG A 145 23.66 12.83 -5.33
C ARG A 145 22.82 11.59 -5.02
N GLU A 146 22.96 10.52 -5.81
CA GLU A 146 22.28 9.25 -5.60
C GLU A 146 22.78 8.57 -4.34
N ARG A 147 24.09 8.60 -4.08
CA ARG A 147 24.68 8.09 -2.83
C ARG A 147 24.18 8.84 -1.61
N MET A 148 24.00 10.15 -1.72
CA MET A 148 23.40 10.96 -0.65
C MET A 148 21.93 10.60 -0.43
N ALA A 149 21.14 10.42 -1.49
CA ALA A 149 19.76 9.96 -1.40
C ALA A 149 19.66 8.56 -0.77
N GLY A 150 20.59 7.65 -1.09
CA GLY A 150 20.72 6.34 -0.46
C GLY A 150 20.98 6.45 1.05
N ARG A 151 21.87 7.34 1.48
CA ARG A 151 22.13 7.60 2.91
C ARG A 151 20.90 8.15 3.63
N VAL A 152 20.13 9.03 2.99
CA VAL A 152 18.85 9.50 3.53
C VAL A 152 17.88 8.33 3.71
N PHE A 153 17.80 7.42 2.74
CA PHE A 153 17.00 6.21 2.86
C PHE A 153 17.43 5.33 4.04
N GLU A 154 18.74 5.21 4.26
CA GLU A 154 19.30 4.35 5.32
C GLU A 154 19.15 4.95 6.72
N HIS A 155 19.27 6.27 6.86
CA HIS A 155 19.39 6.93 8.17
C HIS A 155 18.20 7.81 8.55
N PHE A 156 17.33 8.19 7.60
CA PHE A 156 16.24 9.12 7.87
C PHE A 156 14.94 8.37 8.22
N ASN A 157 14.87 7.86 9.44
CA ASN A 157 13.70 7.15 9.98
C ASN A 157 12.54 8.06 10.43
N GLY A 158 12.67 9.40 10.29
CA GLY A 158 11.76 10.34 10.96
C GLY A 158 10.40 10.56 10.27
N LEU A 159 10.30 10.41 8.95
CA LEU A 159 9.08 10.73 8.19
C LEU A 159 8.47 9.54 7.46
N TYR A 160 9.26 8.54 7.08
CA TYR A 160 8.77 7.36 6.39
C TYR A 160 9.70 6.18 6.64
N ARG A 161 9.17 5.04 7.09
CA ARG A 161 9.96 3.82 7.30
C ARG A 161 10.20 3.10 5.96
N PHE A 162 10.95 3.72 5.06
CA PHE A 162 11.22 3.19 3.70
C PHE A 162 11.81 1.79 3.69
N GLN A 163 12.76 1.50 4.57
CA GLN A 163 13.35 0.18 4.70
C GLN A 163 12.34 -0.86 5.18
N GLY A 164 11.47 -0.48 6.11
CA GLY A 164 10.42 -1.35 6.62
C GLY A 164 9.47 -1.81 5.51
N LEU A 165 9.06 -0.89 4.64
CA LEU A 165 8.17 -1.19 3.52
C LEU A 165 8.81 -2.14 2.52
N ARG A 166 10.09 -1.93 2.16
CA ARG A 166 10.80 -2.86 1.29
C ARG A 166 10.92 -4.25 1.90
N ARG A 167 11.40 -4.32 3.13
CA ARG A 167 11.53 -5.60 3.88
C ARG A 167 10.19 -6.31 4.02
N TYR A 168 9.12 -5.56 4.22
CA TYR A 168 7.78 -6.11 4.26
C TYR A 168 7.40 -6.80 2.93
N LYS A 169 7.58 -6.10 1.81
CA LYS A 169 7.26 -6.64 0.47
C LYS A 169 8.15 -7.82 0.08
N GLU A 170 9.41 -7.85 0.51
CA GLU A 170 10.33 -8.97 0.31
C GLU A 170 9.82 -10.32 0.86
N LYS A 171 8.91 -10.30 1.84
CA LYS A 171 8.25 -11.52 2.33
C LYS A 171 7.55 -12.30 1.21
N TYR A 172 6.98 -11.58 0.25
CA TYR A 172 6.21 -12.14 -0.86
C TYR A 172 7.08 -12.52 -2.06
N SER A 173 8.39 -12.25 -2.00
CA SER A 173 9.35 -12.51 -3.08
C SER A 173 8.91 -11.88 -4.42
N PRO A 174 8.64 -10.57 -4.46
CA PRO A 174 8.18 -9.90 -5.67
C PRO A 174 9.29 -9.79 -6.71
N ASN A 175 8.90 -9.70 -7.97
CA ASN A 175 9.80 -9.25 -9.03
C ASN A 175 9.95 -7.73 -8.91
N TRP A 176 11.17 -7.27 -8.64
CA TRP A 176 11.46 -5.85 -8.55
C TRP A 176 11.78 -5.25 -9.92
N GLU A 177 11.06 -4.21 -10.27
CA GLU A 177 11.31 -3.42 -11.47
C GLU A 177 11.83 -2.03 -11.09
N PRO A 178 12.87 -1.52 -11.75
CA PRO A 178 13.38 -0.18 -11.49
C PRO A 178 12.35 0.89 -11.90
N ARG A 179 12.26 1.94 -11.09
CA ARG A 179 11.51 3.16 -11.41
C ARG A 179 12.45 4.34 -11.26
N PHE A 180 12.40 5.27 -12.18
CA PHE A 180 13.33 6.39 -12.27
C PHE A 180 12.61 7.70 -11.99
N LEU A 181 13.25 8.57 -11.23
CA LEU A 181 12.82 9.95 -11.07
C LEU A 181 13.44 10.77 -12.20
N VAL A 182 12.57 11.35 -13.05
CA VAL A 182 13.00 12.27 -14.11
C VAL A 182 12.71 13.69 -13.68
N TYR A 183 13.69 14.57 -13.78
CA TYR A 183 13.56 15.98 -13.45
C TYR A 183 14.38 16.85 -14.41
N GLN A 184 14.01 18.14 -14.52
CA GLN A 184 14.67 19.05 -15.44
C GLN A 184 16.11 19.35 -14.98
N LYS A 185 17.06 19.32 -15.91
CA LYS A 185 18.50 19.50 -15.65
C LYS A 185 18.84 20.81 -14.95
N HIS A 186 18.07 21.87 -15.20
CA HIS A 186 18.30 23.20 -14.64
C HIS A 186 17.87 23.37 -13.18
N TYR A 187 17.09 22.45 -12.65
CA TYR A 187 16.67 22.46 -11.25
C TYR A 187 17.53 21.51 -10.41
N SER A 188 17.81 21.90 -9.18
CA SER A 188 18.45 20.96 -8.25
C SER A 188 17.45 19.86 -7.85
N LEU A 189 17.93 18.64 -7.68
CA LEU A 189 17.11 17.53 -7.21
C LEU A 189 16.43 17.88 -5.88
N TRP A 190 17.15 18.51 -4.96
CA TRP A 190 16.65 18.91 -3.65
C TRP A 190 15.53 19.94 -3.73
N GLU A 191 15.69 20.94 -4.59
CA GLU A 191 14.66 21.95 -4.80
C GLU A 191 13.40 21.34 -5.40
N SER A 192 13.54 20.44 -6.38
CA SER A 192 12.43 19.69 -6.97
C SER A 192 11.71 18.84 -5.92
N MET A 193 12.45 18.12 -5.09
CA MET A 193 11.89 17.32 -4.00
C MET A 193 11.16 18.18 -2.95
N LEU A 194 11.73 19.32 -2.58
CA LEU A 194 11.07 20.24 -1.64
C LEU A 194 9.77 20.82 -2.21
N LYS A 195 9.75 21.17 -3.50
CA LYS A 195 8.52 21.62 -4.16
C LYS A 195 7.45 20.52 -4.18
N VAL A 196 7.84 19.29 -4.52
CA VAL A 196 6.93 18.13 -4.48
C VAL A 196 6.39 17.92 -3.06
N MET A 197 7.26 17.94 -2.04
CA MET A 197 6.84 17.80 -0.64
C MET A 197 5.88 18.90 -0.18
N ARG A 198 6.06 20.13 -0.67
CA ARG A 198 5.09 21.21 -0.40
C ARG A 198 3.73 20.90 -1.01
N VAL A 199 3.69 20.47 -2.29
CA VAL A 199 2.43 20.11 -2.95
C VAL A 199 1.72 18.96 -2.22
N ILE A 200 2.47 17.98 -1.71
CA ILE A 200 1.92 16.85 -0.93
C ILE A 200 1.29 17.32 0.39
N ARG A 201 1.87 18.34 1.03
CA ARG A 201 1.45 18.83 2.36
C ARG A 201 0.39 19.93 2.31
N HIS A 202 0.30 20.65 1.19
CA HIS A 202 -0.67 21.73 1.04
C HIS A 202 -1.94 21.20 0.38
N LYS A 203 -2.99 21.12 1.19
CA LYS A 203 -4.37 21.31 0.78
C LYS A 203 -4.79 22.67 1.24
#